data_20f90523df226275f546b219dc2fe52a
#
_entry.id   20f90523df226275f546b219dc2fe52a
#
_cell.length_a   1.000
_cell.length_b   1.000
_cell.length_c   1.000
_cell.angle_alpha   90.00
_cell.angle_beta   90.00
_cell.angle_gamma   90.00
#
_symmetry.space_group_name_H-M   'P 1'
#
loop_
_entity.id
_entity.type
_entity.pdbx_description
1 polymer ?
#
loop_
_entity_poly.entity_id
_entity_poly.type
_entity_poly.pdbx_seq_one_letter_code
_entity_poly.pdbx_strand_id
1 'polypeptide(L)'
;MPSTDVPGDLKYFTEVLGGRAVFAIDAMGTRVAAVELTEGPPLMLLTDHVEGERPILVYRVDSLATALEDLAGRGWERESTFEIPHGPCCSFRTQGGHRVALYELVRPEVAEHFVGRFDF
;
A
#
# COMPACT_ATOMS: atom_id res chain seq x y z
N MET A 1 -2.66 4.85 1.99
CA MET A 1 -3.32 6.14 2.31
C MET A 1 -2.57 6.76 3.47
N PRO A 2 -1.96 7.94 3.29
CA PRO A 2 -1.29 8.64 4.38
C PRO A 2 -2.27 8.99 5.50
N SER A 3 -1.84 8.88 6.74
CA SER A 3 -2.64 9.21 7.92
C SER A 3 -1.76 9.84 8.99
N THR A 4 -2.23 10.89 9.61
CA THR A 4 -1.58 11.52 10.77
C THR A 4 -2.07 10.93 12.10
N ASP A 5 -3.14 10.14 12.05
CA ASP A 5 -3.73 9.44 13.20
C ASP A 5 -4.29 8.08 12.76
N VAL A 6 -3.41 7.12 12.54
CA VAL A 6 -3.81 5.77 12.05
C VAL A 6 -4.84 5.09 12.97
N PRO A 7 -4.72 5.12 14.31
CA PRO A 7 -5.77 4.55 15.18
C PRO A 7 -7.12 5.26 15.04
N GLY A 8 -7.14 6.59 14.98
CA GLY A 8 -8.36 7.35 14.81
C GLY A 8 -9.04 7.09 13.48
N ASP A 9 -8.27 7.08 12.40
CA ASP A 9 -8.78 6.75 11.07
C ASP A 9 -9.28 5.31 11.01
N LEU A 10 -8.55 4.35 11.58
CA LEU A 10 -9.00 2.95 11.63
C LEU A 10 -10.37 2.84 12.32
N LYS A 11 -10.52 3.52 13.46
CA LYS A 11 -11.79 3.55 14.19
C LYS A 11 -12.92 4.14 13.34
N TYR A 12 -12.66 5.24 12.63
CA TYR A 12 -13.64 5.86 11.74
C TYR A 12 -14.06 4.91 10.61
N PHE A 13 -13.08 4.28 9.94
CA PHE A 13 -13.37 3.36 8.85
C PHE A 13 -14.13 2.12 9.31
N THR A 14 -13.92 1.64 10.53
CA THR A 14 -14.61 0.45 11.03
C THR A 14 -15.97 0.78 11.67
N GLU A 15 -16.04 1.77 12.55
CA GLU A 15 -17.24 2.07 13.31
C GLU A 15 -18.24 2.93 12.54
N VAL A 16 -17.77 3.87 11.71
CA VAL A 16 -18.64 4.79 10.98
C VAL A 16 -18.93 4.30 9.57
N LEU A 17 -17.89 3.86 8.85
CA LEU A 17 -18.02 3.41 7.46
C LEU A 17 -18.33 1.91 7.34
N GLY A 18 -18.36 1.18 8.44
CA GLY A 18 -18.72 -0.24 8.47
C GLY A 18 -17.65 -1.17 7.89
N GLY A 19 -16.42 -0.69 7.78
CA GLY A 19 -15.29 -1.49 7.29
C GLY A 19 -14.87 -2.58 8.26
N ARG A 20 -14.15 -3.57 7.75
CA ARG A 20 -13.57 -4.65 8.54
C ARG A 20 -12.06 -4.45 8.65
N ALA A 21 -11.55 -4.33 9.87
CA ALA A 21 -10.12 -4.32 10.09
C ALA A 21 -9.52 -5.70 9.79
N VAL A 22 -8.44 -5.72 9.01
CA VAL A 22 -7.71 -6.95 8.64
C VAL A 22 -6.50 -7.14 9.52
N PHE A 23 -5.76 -6.07 9.76
CA PHE A 23 -4.67 -6.00 10.74
C PHE A 23 -4.41 -4.55 11.16
N ALA A 24 -3.69 -4.38 12.28
CA ALA A 24 -3.21 -3.11 12.77
C ALA A 24 -1.86 -3.32 13.45
N ILE A 25 -0.79 -2.87 12.83
CA ILE A 25 0.59 -3.15 13.23
C ILE A 25 1.27 -1.86 13.67
N ASP A 26 1.91 -1.92 14.84
CA ASP A 26 2.83 -0.89 15.34
C ASP A 26 4.21 -1.53 15.47
N ALA A 27 5.10 -1.24 14.54
CA ALA A 27 6.43 -1.82 14.50
C ALA A 27 7.42 -0.89 13.81
N MET A 28 8.66 -0.91 14.28
CA MET A 28 9.78 -0.16 13.70
C MET A 28 9.53 1.36 13.60
N GLY A 29 8.73 1.90 14.53
CA GLY A 29 8.38 3.32 14.56
C GLY A 29 7.32 3.73 13.54
N THR A 30 6.62 2.78 12.93
CA THR A 30 5.53 3.04 11.99
C THR A 30 4.26 2.29 12.38
N ARG A 31 3.11 2.88 12.06
CA ARG A 31 1.81 2.24 12.20
C ARG A 31 1.18 2.01 10.84
N VAL A 32 0.71 0.80 10.65
CA VAL A 32 0.00 0.42 9.43
C VAL A 32 -1.25 -0.36 9.81
N ALA A 33 -2.39 0.06 9.31
CA ALA A 33 -3.64 -0.68 9.46
C ALA A 33 -4.23 -1.00 8.09
N ALA A 34 -4.80 -2.19 7.96
CA ALA A 34 -5.50 -2.62 6.76
C ALA A 34 -7.00 -2.73 7.01
N VAL A 35 -7.79 -2.16 6.11
CA VAL A 35 -9.26 -2.13 6.19
C VAL A 35 -9.86 -2.55 4.86
N GLU A 36 -10.85 -3.42 4.92
CA GLU A 36 -11.76 -3.72 3.81
C GLU A 36 -13.08 -2.98 4.04
N LEU A 37 -13.49 -2.17 3.08
CA LEU A 37 -14.82 -1.52 3.09
C LEU A 37 -15.88 -2.36 2.39
N THR A 38 -15.46 -3.21 1.47
CA THR A 38 -16.31 -4.11 0.69
C THR A 38 -15.65 -5.47 0.61
N GLU A 39 -16.41 -6.52 0.28
CA GLU A 39 -15.82 -7.83 -0.02
C GLU A 39 -14.87 -7.73 -1.23
N GLY A 40 -13.67 -8.29 -1.05
CA GLY A 40 -12.63 -8.30 -2.08
C GLY A 40 -11.89 -6.95 -2.23
N PRO A 41 -11.05 -6.83 -3.26
CA PRO A 41 -10.26 -5.64 -3.48
C PRO A 41 -11.13 -4.40 -3.78
N PRO A 42 -10.64 -3.19 -3.46
CA PRO A 42 -9.30 -2.94 -2.93
C PRO A 42 -9.19 -3.10 -1.41
N LEU A 43 -8.02 -3.53 -0.95
CA LEU A 43 -7.61 -3.41 0.43
C LEU A 43 -7.01 -2.01 0.65
N MET A 44 -7.50 -1.30 1.65
CA MET A 44 -6.99 0.02 1.98
C MET A 44 -5.97 -0.07 3.11
N LEU A 45 -4.79 0.49 2.91
CA LEU A 45 -3.76 0.62 3.92
C LEU A 45 -3.70 2.06 4.44
N LEU A 46 -3.90 2.22 5.73
CA LEU A 46 -3.66 3.47 6.47
C LEU A 46 -2.25 3.42 7.03
N THR A 47 -1.46 4.48 6.85
CA THR A 47 -0.08 4.46 7.31
C THR A 47 0.44 5.87 7.63
N ASP A 48 1.29 5.97 8.67
CA ASP A 48 1.90 7.22 9.12
C ASP A 48 3.28 7.50 8.53
N HIS A 49 3.89 6.54 7.82
CA HIS A 49 5.22 6.73 7.23
C HIS A 49 5.21 7.26 5.79
N VAL A 50 4.05 7.41 5.19
CA VAL A 50 3.90 7.98 3.86
C VAL A 50 3.45 9.42 3.96
N GLU A 51 4.28 10.32 3.44
CA GLU A 51 4.00 11.77 3.45
C GLU A 51 2.91 12.15 2.44
N GLY A 52 2.26 13.26 2.73
CA GLY A 52 1.26 13.88 1.85
C GLY A 52 -0.18 13.53 2.24
N GLU A 53 -1.11 14.10 1.49
CA GLU A 53 -2.55 13.96 1.75
C GLU A 53 -3.25 13.05 0.72
N ARG A 54 -2.53 12.65 -0.34
CA ARG A 54 -3.11 11.87 -1.44
C ARG A 54 -2.79 10.39 -1.28
N PRO A 55 -3.77 9.51 -1.54
CA PRO A 55 -3.50 8.07 -1.57
C PRO A 55 -2.51 7.70 -2.67
N ILE A 56 -1.81 6.58 -2.48
CA ILE A 56 -1.04 5.94 -3.53
C ILE A 56 -1.90 4.83 -4.10
N LEU A 57 -2.05 4.80 -5.42
CA LEU A 57 -2.67 3.69 -6.12
C LEU A 57 -1.62 2.61 -6.33
N VAL A 58 -1.83 1.44 -5.73
CA VAL A 58 -0.87 0.34 -5.75
C VAL A 58 -1.40 -0.79 -6.61
N TYR A 59 -0.62 -1.18 -7.62
CA TYR A 59 -0.97 -2.27 -8.54
C TYR A 59 0.05 -3.39 -8.45
N ARG A 60 -0.46 -4.60 -8.41
CA ARG A 60 0.37 -5.79 -8.55
C ARG A 60 0.62 -6.09 -10.03
N VAL A 61 1.86 -6.43 -10.36
CA VAL A 61 2.27 -6.89 -11.70
C VAL A 61 2.93 -8.27 -11.59
N ASP A 62 2.91 -9.03 -12.68
CA ASP A 62 3.51 -10.38 -12.69
C ASP A 62 5.04 -10.32 -12.64
N SER A 63 5.64 -9.34 -13.32
CA SER A 63 7.07 -9.07 -13.31
C SER A 63 7.29 -7.56 -13.27
N LEU A 64 7.89 -7.06 -12.19
CA LEU A 64 8.18 -5.63 -12.07
C LEU A 64 9.19 -5.18 -13.13
N ALA A 65 10.25 -5.98 -13.38
CA ALA A 65 11.25 -5.66 -14.39
C ALA A 65 10.61 -5.49 -15.76
N THR A 66 9.77 -6.42 -16.20
CA THR A 66 9.07 -6.37 -17.48
C THR A 66 8.11 -5.16 -17.55
N ALA A 67 7.36 -4.91 -16.49
CA ALA A 67 6.45 -3.76 -16.43
C ALA A 67 7.20 -2.43 -16.57
N LEU A 68 8.33 -2.26 -15.89
CA LEU A 68 9.14 -1.05 -15.97
C LEU A 68 9.81 -0.87 -17.34
N GLU A 69 10.24 -1.97 -18.00
CA GLU A 69 10.73 -1.93 -19.38
C GLU A 69 9.65 -1.49 -20.36
N ASP A 70 8.45 -2.01 -20.24
CA ASP A 70 7.30 -1.62 -21.08
C ASP A 70 6.95 -0.13 -20.91
N LEU A 71 6.95 0.35 -19.66
CA LEU A 71 6.72 1.77 -19.38
C LEU A 71 7.82 2.65 -19.98
N ALA A 72 9.08 2.28 -19.84
CA ALA A 72 10.22 3.01 -20.39
C ALA A 72 10.16 3.05 -21.93
N GLY A 73 9.69 1.98 -22.56
CA GLY A 73 9.47 1.92 -24.01
C GLY A 73 8.37 2.89 -24.50
N ARG A 74 7.49 3.34 -23.60
CA ARG A 74 6.45 4.34 -23.88
C ARG A 74 6.80 5.75 -23.41
N GLY A 75 8.04 5.98 -23.02
CA GLY A 75 8.52 7.32 -22.64
C GLY A 75 8.47 7.62 -21.15
N TRP A 76 8.13 6.65 -20.31
CA TRP A 76 8.20 6.82 -18.86
C TRP A 76 9.66 6.93 -18.40
N GLU A 77 9.97 7.95 -17.59
CA GLU A 77 11.30 8.10 -16.99
C GLU A 77 11.51 7.05 -15.89
N ARG A 78 12.63 6.34 -15.97
CA ARG A 78 12.95 5.29 -15.00
C ARG A 78 13.14 5.87 -13.60
N GLU A 79 12.41 5.27 -12.65
CA GLU A 79 12.57 5.50 -11.23
C GLU A 79 13.28 4.29 -10.58
N SER A 80 13.91 4.52 -9.42
CA SER A 80 14.55 3.44 -8.68
C SER A 80 13.54 2.50 -8.05
N THR A 81 13.91 1.24 -7.97
CA THR A 81 13.14 0.22 -7.25
C THR A 81 13.60 0.12 -5.79
N PHE A 82 12.70 -0.32 -4.93
CA PHE A 82 12.98 -0.62 -3.52
C PHE A 82 12.23 -1.88 -3.10
N GLU A 83 12.61 -2.44 -1.97
CA GLU A 83 11.94 -3.61 -1.42
C GLU A 83 10.87 -3.23 -0.42
N ILE A 84 9.69 -3.82 -0.59
CA ILE A 84 8.66 -3.89 0.44
C ILE A 84 8.55 -5.33 0.94
N PRO A 85 7.84 -5.61 2.04
CA PRO A 85 7.74 -7.00 2.54
C PRO A 85 7.26 -8.00 1.50
N HIS A 86 6.38 -7.62 0.59
CA HIS A 86 5.82 -8.48 -0.47
C HIS A 86 6.78 -8.76 -1.62
N GLY A 87 7.71 -7.86 -1.91
CA GLY A 87 8.67 -7.97 -3.01
C GLY A 87 9.17 -6.63 -3.52
N PRO A 88 9.77 -6.60 -4.72
CA PRO A 88 10.25 -5.35 -5.32
C PRO A 88 9.07 -4.44 -5.69
N CYS A 89 9.28 -3.14 -5.50
CA CYS A 89 8.30 -2.10 -5.72
C CYS A 89 8.95 -0.90 -6.41
N CYS A 90 8.17 -0.18 -7.19
CA CYS A 90 8.56 1.11 -7.77
C CYS A 90 7.39 2.08 -7.62
N SER A 91 7.65 3.25 -7.07
CA SER A 91 6.64 4.31 -6.97
C SER A 91 7.05 5.53 -7.76
N PHE A 92 6.07 6.20 -8.34
CA PHE A 92 6.30 7.38 -9.17
C PHE A 92 5.07 8.31 -9.16
N ARG A 93 5.25 9.50 -9.70
CA ARG A 93 4.17 10.47 -9.90
C ARG A 93 3.85 10.58 -11.38
N THR A 94 2.57 10.67 -11.72
CA THR A 94 2.10 11.01 -13.06
C THR A 94 2.24 12.52 -13.29
N GLN A 95 2.05 12.96 -14.52
CA GLN A 95 2.05 14.40 -14.85
C GLN A 95 1.02 15.19 -14.05
N GLY A 96 -0.13 14.59 -13.73
CA GLY A 96 -1.16 15.21 -12.89
C GLY A 96 -0.86 15.17 -11.39
N GLY A 97 0.30 14.68 -10.98
CA GLY A 97 0.72 14.58 -9.58
C GLY A 97 0.09 13.42 -8.83
N HIS A 98 -0.54 12.47 -9.53
CA HIS A 98 -1.06 11.27 -8.91
C HIS A 98 0.06 10.30 -8.56
N ARG A 99 -0.01 9.69 -7.39
CA ARG A 99 0.98 8.72 -6.91
C ARG A 99 0.55 7.30 -7.29
N VAL A 100 1.46 6.60 -7.96
CA VAL A 100 1.25 5.22 -8.39
C VAL A 100 2.43 4.38 -7.91
N ALA A 101 2.16 3.17 -7.48
CA ALA A 101 3.18 2.18 -7.18
C ALA A 101 2.84 0.86 -7.87
N LEU A 102 3.89 0.22 -8.40
CA LEU A 102 3.81 -1.12 -8.95
C LEU A 102 4.65 -2.05 -8.08
N TYR A 103 4.18 -3.25 -7.80
CA TYR A 103 4.94 -4.25 -7.06
C TYR A 103 4.74 -5.64 -7.64
N GLU A 104 5.76 -6.47 -7.43
CA GLU A 104 5.72 -7.89 -7.73
C GLU A 104 5.61 -8.68 -6.42
N LEU A 105 4.68 -9.61 -6.36
CA LEU A 105 4.47 -10.45 -5.18
C LEU A 105 5.42 -11.66 -5.26
N VAL A 106 6.57 -11.58 -4.60
CA VAL A 106 7.55 -12.69 -4.54
C VAL A 106 7.55 -13.40 -3.18
N ARG A 107 6.92 -12.80 -2.17
CA ARG A 107 6.80 -13.36 -0.81
C ARG A 107 5.33 -13.38 -0.36
N PRO A 108 4.48 -14.25 -0.94
CA PRO A 108 3.05 -14.29 -0.61
C PRO A 108 2.77 -14.66 0.85
N GLU A 109 3.68 -15.39 1.49
CA GLU A 109 3.61 -15.78 2.90
C GLU A 109 3.62 -14.60 3.88
N VAL A 110 4.11 -13.44 3.47
CA VAL A 110 4.16 -12.25 4.31
C VAL A 110 2.76 -11.80 4.73
N ALA A 111 1.77 -11.92 3.86
CA ALA A 111 0.39 -11.57 4.18
C ALA A 111 -0.16 -12.39 5.35
N GLU A 112 0.24 -13.65 5.48
CA GLU A 112 -0.19 -14.54 6.56
C GLU A 112 0.32 -14.08 7.94
N HIS A 113 1.45 -13.38 7.98
CA HIS A 113 2.01 -12.83 9.22
C HIS A 113 1.28 -11.57 9.71
N PHE A 114 0.56 -10.89 8.83
CA PHE A 114 -0.13 -9.64 9.14
C PHE A 114 -1.61 -9.83 9.43
N VAL A 115 -2.29 -10.70 8.68
CA VAL A 115 -3.73 -10.93 8.84
C VAL A 115 -4.05 -11.40 10.25
N GLY A 116 -4.96 -10.69 10.92
CA GLY A 116 -5.38 -11.01 12.29
C GLY A 116 -4.44 -10.51 13.39
N ARG A 117 -3.37 -9.79 13.07
CA ARG A 117 -2.51 -9.14 14.04
C ARG A 117 -3.01 -7.73 14.36
N PHE A 118 -3.29 -7.47 15.63
CA PHE A 118 -3.78 -6.18 16.10
C PHE A 118 -2.91 -5.70 17.26
N ASP A 119 -2.05 -4.74 17.00
CA ASP A 119 -1.19 -4.09 18.00
C ASP A 119 -1.89 -2.87 18.62
N PHE A 120 -2.93 -2.41 17.97
CA PHE A 120 -3.77 -1.32 18.45
C PHE A 120 -5.22 -1.40 17.96
#